data_1b848cbf7c4783fd9de11cef1a90a9ee
#
_entry.id   1b848cbf7c4783fd9de11cef1a90a9ee
#
_cell.length_a   1.000
_cell.length_b   1.000
_cell.length_c   1.000
_cell.angle_alpha   90.00
_cell.angle_beta   90.00
_cell.angle_gamma   90.00
#
_symmetry.space_group_name_H-M   'P 1'
#
loop_
_entity.id
_entity.type
_entity.pdbx_description
1 polymer ?
#
loop_
_entity_poly.entity_id
_entity_poly.type
_entity_poly.pdbx_seq_one_letter_code
_entity_poly.pdbx_strand_id
1 'polypeptide(L)'
;VGGISSTVGALALADYDGDGDLDLFVGGRILPALYPRPATSRLFVNDAGAFTLDSENLDVLAERGMVSAAVFSDVDGDGDPDLVLATEWGPVRVLRNDRGRFVDVTASLGLDGLTGRWNGVATGDLNGDGLMDIVATNWGQNGPLLASPTRPLRLYHGDFDRNGRLDLVLAQVDEQLGRLMPLVDFRQLAQAMPFLRLRYRTAENFAGSSIAEILGSTGAPPAVLEVTHLEHTLLLNRGSSFEAVPLPTTAQLAPSFFVGVADFDGDGNEDVFLTQNFLATVSPADQY
;
A
#
# COMPACT_ATOMS: atom_id res chain seq x y z
N VAL A 1 21.13 6.88 15.58
CA VAL A 1 20.18 5.81 15.27
C VAL A 1 20.98 4.68 14.70
N GLY A 2 21.20 3.60 15.48
CA GLY A 2 21.93 2.43 15.03
C GLY A 2 21.25 1.87 13.77
N GLY A 3 22.05 1.56 12.74
CA GLY A 3 21.59 1.12 11.44
C GLY A 3 20.63 -0.05 11.54
N ILE A 4 19.36 0.22 11.34
CA ILE A 4 18.33 -0.79 11.28
C ILE A 4 18.21 -1.20 9.84
N SER A 5 18.20 -2.50 9.62
CA SER A 5 18.04 -3.12 8.31
C SER A 5 16.62 -2.91 7.78
N SER A 6 16.22 -1.68 7.51
CA SER A 6 14.90 -1.34 6.96
C SER A 6 15.01 -0.25 5.90
N THR A 7 14.15 -0.30 4.90
CA THR A 7 14.02 0.81 3.95
C THR A 7 12.96 1.78 4.46
N VAL A 8 13.17 3.07 4.17
CA VAL A 8 12.20 4.14 4.46
C VAL A 8 11.26 4.27 3.26
N GLY A 9 9.95 4.36 3.53
CA GLY A 9 8.93 4.63 2.52
C GLY A 9 8.62 6.12 2.42
N ALA A 10 8.15 6.71 3.49
CA ALA A 10 7.67 8.09 3.52
C ALA A 10 8.27 8.87 4.70
N LEU A 11 8.31 10.18 4.55
CA LEU A 11 8.59 11.13 5.62
C LEU A 11 7.43 12.14 5.67
N ALA A 12 6.98 12.49 6.88
CA ALA A 12 6.01 13.54 7.09
C ALA A 12 6.38 14.34 8.35
N LEU A 13 6.05 15.63 8.35
CA LEU A 13 6.33 16.55 9.44
C LEU A 13 5.02 17.19 9.90
N ALA A 14 4.80 17.26 11.20
CA ALA A 14 3.76 18.04 11.86
C ALA A 14 4.14 18.26 13.33
N ASP A 15 3.59 19.28 13.94
CA ASP A 15 3.54 19.42 15.39
C ASP A 15 2.36 18.56 15.88
N TYR A 16 2.62 17.25 16.14
CA TYR A 16 1.53 16.32 16.48
C TYR A 16 1.22 16.26 17.97
N ASP A 17 2.13 16.74 18.84
CA ASP A 17 1.94 16.77 20.28
C ASP A 17 1.58 18.16 20.83
N GLY A 18 1.58 19.19 19.95
CA GLY A 18 1.13 20.55 20.24
C GLY A 18 2.13 21.39 21.04
N ASP A 19 3.44 21.06 20.98
CA ASP A 19 4.49 21.77 21.68
C ASP A 19 5.07 22.97 20.89
N GLY A 20 4.74 23.12 19.61
CA GLY A 20 5.15 24.19 18.71
C GLY A 20 6.34 23.85 17.82
N ASP A 21 6.97 22.70 17.99
CA ASP A 21 8.06 22.22 17.16
C ASP A 21 7.55 21.17 16.13
N LEU A 22 8.15 21.12 14.93
CA LEU A 22 7.76 20.11 13.94
C LEU A 22 8.42 18.77 14.24
N ASP A 23 7.61 17.76 14.47
CA ASP A 23 8.00 16.38 14.67
C ASP A 23 8.16 15.62 13.38
N LEU A 24 8.77 14.42 13.42
CA LEU A 24 9.08 13.63 12.25
C LEU A 24 8.47 12.24 12.31
N PHE A 25 7.59 11.94 11.35
CA PHE A 25 7.21 10.57 11.03
C PHE A 25 8.16 9.96 9.98
N VAL A 26 8.60 8.72 10.23
CA VAL A 26 9.42 7.90 9.32
C VAL A 26 8.68 6.60 9.03
N GLY A 27 8.10 6.51 7.84
CA GLY A 27 7.36 5.33 7.37
C GLY A 27 8.29 4.16 7.06
N GLY A 28 8.07 3.03 7.73
CA GLY A 28 8.75 1.79 7.43
C GLY A 28 8.20 1.16 6.15
N ARG A 29 9.06 0.87 5.15
CA ARG A 29 8.59 0.23 3.92
C ARG A 29 8.80 -1.28 3.98
N ILE A 30 10.02 -1.76 3.80
CA ILE A 30 10.31 -3.19 3.78
C ILE A 30 11.59 -3.52 4.56
N LEU A 31 11.68 -4.76 5.01
CA LEU A 31 12.94 -5.33 5.45
C LEU A 31 13.73 -5.79 4.21
N PRO A 32 15.00 -5.34 4.01
CA PRO A 32 15.80 -5.71 2.86
C PRO A 32 15.88 -7.22 2.64
N ALA A 33 15.70 -7.65 1.39
CA ALA A 33 15.68 -9.06 0.96
C ALA A 33 14.53 -9.90 1.58
N LEU A 34 13.56 -9.28 2.25
CA LEU A 34 12.43 -9.98 2.88
C LEU A 34 11.07 -9.47 2.39
N TYR A 35 11.01 -8.82 1.21
CA TYR A 35 9.72 -8.42 0.63
C TYR A 35 8.77 -9.64 0.57
N PRO A 36 7.51 -9.52 0.96
CA PRO A 36 6.78 -8.32 1.33
C PRO A 36 6.66 -8.10 2.87
N ARG A 37 7.73 -8.35 3.62
CA ARG A 37 7.70 -8.09 5.06
C ARG A 37 7.85 -6.59 5.34
N PRO A 38 6.87 -5.97 6.04
CA PRO A 38 6.94 -4.55 6.38
C PRO A 38 8.04 -4.28 7.39
N ALA A 39 8.59 -3.06 7.33
CA ALA A 39 9.43 -2.51 8.37
C ALA A 39 8.58 -1.67 9.33
N THR A 40 9.00 -1.57 10.59
CA THR A 40 8.31 -0.75 11.59
C THR A 40 8.47 0.73 11.29
N SER A 41 7.37 1.48 11.27
CA SER A 41 7.34 2.93 11.22
C SER A 41 7.71 3.54 12.56
N ARG A 42 8.14 4.81 12.59
CA ARG A 42 8.58 5.51 13.79
C ARG A 42 8.13 6.95 13.78
N LEU A 43 7.86 7.47 14.97
CA LEU A 43 7.72 8.89 15.25
C LEU A 43 8.93 9.37 16.06
N PHE A 44 9.34 10.59 15.82
CA PHE A 44 10.38 11.27 16.55
C PHE A 44 9.85 12.61 17.01
N VAL A 45 9.77 12.82 18.31
CA VAL A 45 9.48 14.12 18.92
C VAL A 45 10.69 15.02 18.74
N ASN A 46 10.44 16.24 18.34
CA ASN A 46 11.45 17.29 18.23
C ASN A 46 11.32 18.23 19.44
N ASP A 47 12.39 18.41 20.17
CA ASP A 47 12.50 19.40 21.25
C ASP A 47 13.65 20.36 20.89
N ALA A 48 13.31 21.55 20.41
CA ALA A 48 14.24 22.60 20.03
C ALA A 48 15.35 22.13 19.06
N GLY A 49 15.00 21.25 18.09
CA GLY A 49 15.92 20.70 17.09
C GLY A 49 16.58 19.37 17.50
N ALA A 50 16.23 18.80 18.65
CA ALA A 50 16.72 17.50 19.12
C ALA A 50 15.65 16.42 18.96
N PHE A 51 15.78 15.54 17.95
CA PHE A 51 14.85 14.47 17.69
C PHE A 51 15.07 13.27 18.62
N THR A 52 14.02 12.87 19.35
CA THR A 52 13.99 11.66 20.19
C THR A 52 12.91 10.69 19.72
N LEU A 53 13.18 9.37 19.81
CA LEU A 53 12.20 8.37 19.41
C LEU A 53 11.01 8.42 20.36
N ASP A 54 9.81 8.58 19.80
CA ASP A 54 8.56 8.43 20.55
C ASP A 54 8.30 6.95 20.85
N SER A 55 8.50 6.58 22.10
CA SER A 55 8.29 5.21 22.57
C SER A 55 6.82 4.90 22.88
N GLU A 56 5.98 5.92 23.03
CA GLU A 56 4.59 5.78 23.46
C GLU A 56 3.69 5.34 22.32
N ASN A 57 4.06 5.71 21.08
CA ASN A 57 3.32 5.34 19.87
C ASN A 57 3.95 4.15 19.08
N LEU A 58 5.00 3.50 19.61
CA LEU A 58 5.66 2.38 18.90
C LEU A 58 4.72 1.22 18.59
N ASP A 59 3.85 0.85 19.53
CA ASP A 59 2.94 -0.30 19.38
C ASP A 59 1.88 -0.03 18.30
N VAL A 60 1.33 1.19 18.26
CA VAL A 60 0.34 1.54 17.23
C VAL A 60 0.97 1.64 15.85
N LEU A 61 2.27 1.92 15.74
CA LEU A 61 3.01 1.99 14.48
C LEU A 61 3.60 0.64 14.04
N ALA A 62 3.62 -0.36 14.93
CA ALA A 62 4.09 -1.69 14.59
C ALA A 62 3.15 -2.35 13.57
N GLU A 63 3.75 -3.03 12.58
CA GLU A 63 3.02 -3.84 11.58
C GLU A 63 1.91 -3.10 10.81
N ARG A 64 2.07 -1.79 10.58
CA ARG A 64 1.08 -0.99 9.82
C ARG A 64 1.16 -1.19 8.30
N GLY A 65 1.92 -2.15 7.84
CA GLY A 65 2.10 -2.46 6.43
C GLY A 65 3.33 -1.77 5.82
N MET A 66 3.48 -1.93 4.53
CA MET A 66 4.57 -1.33 3.76
C MET A 66 4.20 0.10 3.39
N VAL A 67 4.58 1.07 4.22
CA VAL A 67 4.22 2.48 4.03
C VAL A 67 4.90 3.03 2.78
N SER A 68 4.14 3.56 1.85
CA SER A 68 4.59 4.20 0.60
C SER A 68 4.52 5.72 0.65
N ALA A 69 3.47 6.26 1.28
CA ALA A 69 3.29 7.70 1.48
C ALA A 69 2.62 7.96 2.83
N ALA A 70 2.78 9.18 3.34
CA ALA A 70 2.21 9.63 4.59
C ALA A 70 1.90 11.13 4.55
N VAL A 71 0.84 11.54 5.20
CA VAL A 71 0.49 12.95 5.42
C VAL A 71 -0.13 13.11 6.80
N PHE A 72 0.16 14.22 7.47
CA PHE A 72 -0.57 14.65 8.64
C PHE A 72 -1.72 15.56 8.22
N SER A 73 -2.92 15.34 8.79
CA SER A 73 -4.14 16.11 8.49
C SER A 73 -5.16 15.88 9.59
N ASP A 74 -5.85 16.92 9.98
CA ASP A 74 -6.97 16.84 10.93
C ASP A 74 -8.21 16.31 10.18
N VAL A 75 -8.39 14.97 10.16
CA VAL A 75 -9.47 14.34 9.39
C VAL A 75 -10.77 14.19 10.18
N ASP A 76 -10.76 14.32 11.50
CA ASP A 76 -11.97 14.28 12.33
C ASP A 76 -12.43 15.66 12.85
N GLY A 77 -11.63 16.72 12.59
CA GLY A 77 -11.98 18.11 12.89
C GLY A 77 -11.80 18.48 14.36
N ASP A 78 -10.97 17.76 15.10
CA ASP A 78 -10.75 18.01 16.53
C ASP A 78 -9.58 18.98 16.82
N GLY A 79 -8.80 19.32 15.79
CA GLY A 79 -7.68 20.26 15.81
C GLY A 79 -6.32 19.59 16.01
N ASP A 80 -6.26 18.30 16.29
CA ASP A 80 -5.02 17.54 16.40
C ASP A 80 -4.67 16.89 15.01
N PRO A 81 -3.44 16.96 14.50
CA PRO A 81 -3.13 16.38 13.21
C PRO A 81 -3.05 14.84 13.28
N ASP A 82 -3.98 14.17 12.58
CA ASP A 82 -4.01 12.73 12.39
C ASP A 82 -2.97 12.28 11.36
N LEU A 83 -2.58 11.01 11.40
CA LEU A 83 -1.63 10.44 10.47
C LEU A 83 -2.34 9.53 9.46
N VAL A 84 -2.34 9.94 8.18
CA VAL A 84 -2.87 9.16 7.06
C VAL A 84 -1.74 8.49 6.30
N LEU A 85 -1.84 7.17 6.09
CA LEU A 85 -0.80 6.35 5.48
C LEU A 85 -1.33 5.63 4.23
N ALA A 86 -0.63 5.77 3.12
CA ALA A 86 -0.76 4.86 1.99
C ALA A 86 0.08 3.61 2.24
N THR A 87 -0.48 2.42 2.03
CA THR A 87 0.25 1.16 2.22
C THR A 87 0.17 0.27 0.99
N GLU A 88 1.29 -0.34 0.62
CA GLU A 88 1.32 -1.35 -0.43
C GLU A 88 0.84 -2.70 0.13
N TRP A 89 -0.06 -3.36 -0.58
CA TRP A 89 -0.74 -4.60 -0.16
C TRP A 89 -1.56 -4.45 1.13
N GLY A 90 -2.15 -3.30 1.32
CA GLY A 90 -2.98 -3.00 2.49
C GLY A 90 -3.95 -1.86 2.23
N PRO A 91 -4.71 -1.42 3.23
CA PRO A 91 -5.62 -0.28 3.12
C PRO A 91 -4.88 1.06 3.20
N VAL A 92 -5.54 2.14 2.79
CA VAL A 92 -5.22 3.47 3.32
C VAL A 92 -5.54 3.46 4.80
N ARG A 93 -4.58 3.84 5.64
CA ARG A 93 -4.75 3.82 7.10
C ARG A 93 -4.93 5.22 7.64
N VAL A 94 -5.77 5.32 8.65
CA VAL A 94 -5.96 6.54 9.44
C VAL A 94 -5.65 6.21 10.89
N LEU A 95 -4.63 6.86 11.40
CA LEU A 95 -4.26 6.82 12.82
C LEU A 95 -4.68 8.15 13.43
N ARG A 96 -5.79 8.14 14.16
CA ARG A 96 -6.31 9.33 14.84
C ARG A 96 -5.38 9.73 15.97
N ASN A 97 -5.08 11.00 16.03
CA ASN A 97 -4.34 11.62 17.11
C ASN A 97 -5.30 12.06 18.24
N ASP A 98 -4.93 11.81 19.46
CA ASP A 98 -5.57 12.37 20.65
C ASP A 98 -4.43 12.94 21.53
N ARG A 99 -4.06 14.19 21.24
CA ARG A 99 -3.03 14.95 21.97
C ARG A 99 -1.70 14.20 22.07
N GLY A 100 -1.16 13.80 20.93
CA GLY A 100 0.10 13.06 20.83
C GLY A 100 -0.03 11.55 20.97
N ARG A 101 -1.24 11.01 21.14
CA ARG A 101 -1.51 9.56 21.21
C ARG A 101 -2.28 9.08 20.00
N PHE A 102 -1.68 8.20 19.22
CA PHE A 102 -2.30 7.67 18.02
C PHE A 102 -3.12 6.40 18.29
N VAL A 103 -4.28 6.32 17.65
CA VAL A 103 -5.17 5.15 17.65
C VAL A 103 -5.52 4.79 16.21
N ASP A 104 -5.35 3.51 15.81
CA ASP A 104 -5.76 3.04 14.49
C ASP A 104 -7.29 2.98 14.40
N VAL A 105 -7.87 3.86 13.62
CA VAL A 105 -9.33 3.96 13.37
C VAL A 105 -9.74 3.49 11.97
N THR A 106 -8.82 2.91 11.21
CA THR A 106 -9.01 2.46 9.82
C THR A 106 -10.26 1.60 9.65
N ALA A 107 -10.44 0.58 10.50
CA ALA A 107 -11.58 -0.32 10.42
C ALA A 107 -12.90 0.37 10.79
N SER A 108 -12.91 1.24 11.81
CA SER A 108 -14.11 1.97 12.22
C SER A 108 -14.57 2.99 11.16
N LEU A 109 -13.65 3.48 10.34
CA LEU A 109 -13.93 4.36 9.19
C LEU A 109 -14.31 3.60 7.91
N GLY A 110 -14.35 2.25 7.93
CA GLY A 110 -14.74 1.42 6.79
C GLY A 110 -13.64 1.25 5.73
N LEU A 111 -12.39 1.57 6.04
CA LEU A 111 -11.28 1.54 5.07
C LEU A 111 -10.53 0.21 4.99
N ASP A 112 -10.65 -0.68 5.97
CA ASP A 112 -9.88 -1.92 6.10
C ASP A 112 -10.08 -2.91 4.95
N GLY A 113 -11.27 -2.92 4.33
CA GLY A 113 -11.58 -3.73 3.14
C GLY A 113 -11.06 -3.17 1.82
N LEU A 114 -10.61 -1.90 1.79
CA LEU A 114 -10.12 -1.22 0.58
C LEU A 114 -8.61 -1.46 0.41
N THR A 115 -8.20 -2.72 0.26
CA THR A 115 -6.80 -3.05 0.09
C THR A 115 -6.31 -2.72 -1.31
N GLY A 116 -5.16 -2.05 -1.40
CA GLY A 116 -4.58 -1.56 -2.66
C GLY A 116 -3.06 -1.72 -2.69
N ARG A 117 -2.50 -1.32 -3.82
CA ARG A 117 -1.06 -1.04 -3.95
C ARG A 117 -0.90 0.48 -3.92
N TRP A 118 -1.30 1.06 -2.79
CA TRP A 118 -1.33 2.50 -2.62
C TRP A 118 0.08 3.09 -2.67
N ASN A 119 0.27 4.14 -3.48
CA ASN A 119 1.58 4.73 -3.74
C ASN A 119 1.73 6.12 -3.12
N GLY A 120 0.69 6.95 -3.21
CA GLY A 120 0.66 8.33 -2.72
C GLY A 120 -0.63 8.62 -1.96
N VAL A 121 -0.60 9.60 -1.10
CA VAL A 121 -1.75 10.11 -0.34
C VAL A 121 -1.62 11.63 -0.15
N ALA A 122 -2.73 12.32 -0.29
CA ALA A 122 -2.90 13.74 0.07
C ALA A 122 -4.31 13.96 0.62
N THR A 123 -4.52 15.07 1.32
CA THR A 123 -5.79 15.44 1.91
C THR A 123 -6.22 16.83 1.48
N GLY A 124 -7.50 17.10 1.48
CA GLY A 124 -8.11 18.39 1.21
C GLY A 124 -9.64 18.30 1.24
N ASP A 125 -10.32 19.45 1.31
CA ASP A 125 -11.78 19.54 1.24
C ASP A 125 -12.24 19.64 -0.23
N LEU A 126 -12.30 18.48 -0.91
CA LEU A 126 -12.56 18.41 -2.35
C LEU A 126 -14.04 18.56 -2.74
N ASN A 127 -14.93 18.55 -1.76
CA ASN A 127 -16.36 18.70 -2.00
C ASN A 127 -16.97 19.96 -1.36
N GLY A 128 -16.18 20.75 -0.59
CA GLY A 128 -16.59 21.99 0.05
C GLY A 128 -17.49 21.81 1.28
N ASP A 129 -17.43 20.64 1.94
CA ASP A 129 -18.26 20.37 3.12
C ASP A 129 -17.58 20.68 4.46
N GLY A 130 -16.31 21.08 4.42
CA GLY A 130 -15.50 21.44 5.58
C GLY A 130 -14.81 20.27 6.27
N LEU A 131 -14.91 19.04 5.72
CA LEU A 131 -14.20 17.86 6.19
C LEU A 131 -13.03 17.54 5.26
N MET A 132 -11.91 17.05 5.82
CA MET A 132 -10.77 16.64 5.01
C MET A 132 -11.03 15.30 4.34
N ASP A 133 -11.13 15.30 3.01
CA ASP A 133 -11.15 14.14 2.15
C ASP A 133 -9.73 13.60 1.94
N ILE A 134 -9.60 12.35 1.48
CA ILE A 134 -8.31 11.72 1.19
C ILE A 134 -8.25 11.33 -0.29
N VAL A 135 -7.24 11.76 -1.02
CA VAL A 135 -6.91 11.24 -2.35
C VAL A 135 -5.79 10.22 -2.22
N ALA A 136 -6.06 8.99 -2.65
CA ALA A 136 -5.08 7.91 -2.63
C ALA A 136 -4.76 7.43 -4.05
N THR A 137 -3.47 7.43 -4.43
CA THR A 137 -3.03 6.94 -5.73
C THR A 137 -2.60 5.49 -5.69
N ASN A 138 -2.81 4.79 -6.81
CA ASN A 138 -2.62 3.36 -6.93
C ASN A 138 -1.98 3.02 -8.30
N TRP A 139 -2.28 1.87 -8.87
CA TRP A 139 -1.75 1.40 -10.17
C TRP A 139 -2.59 1.85 -11.36
N GLY A 140 -3.83 2.30 -11.15
CA GLY A 140 -4.77 2.62 -12.22
C GLY A 140 -5.36 1.37 -12.88
N GLN A 141 -6.14 1.59 -13.93
CA GLN A 141 -6.89 0.52 -14.61
C GLN A 141 -6.37 0.16 -16.01
N ASN A 142 -5.38 0.88 -16.52
CA ASN A 142 -4.84 0.66 -17.85
C ASN A 142 -3.57 -0.21 -17.83
N GLY A 143 -3.67 -1.40 -17.23
CA GLY A 143 -2.56 -2.33 -17.08
C GLY A 143 -3.02 -3.79 -17.08
N PRO A 144 -2.09 -4.74 -17.02
CA PRO A 144 -2.39 -6.17 -17.02
C PRO A 144 -2.92 -6.68 -15.67
N LEU A 145 -2.79 -5.89 -14.62
CA LEU A 145 -3.25 -6.27 -13.27
C LEU A 145 -4.74 -5.97 -13.14
N LEU A 146 -5.47 -6.97 -12.66
CA LEU A 146 -6.90 -6.86 -12.40
C LEU A 146 -7.17 -7.19 -10.93
N ALA A 147 -7.97 -6.37 -10.28
CA ALA A 147 -8.40 -6.60 -8.91
C ALA A 147 -9.83 -6.12 -8.70
N SER A 148 -10.57 -6.83 -7.89
CA SER A 148 -11.88 -6.43 -7.37
C SER A 148 -12.13 -7.13 -6.04
N PRO A 149 -13.11 -6.71 -5.23
CA PRO A 149 -13.47 -7.38 -3.99
C PRO A 149 -13.84 -8.86 -4.16
N THR A 150 -14.39 -9.23 -5.31
CA THR A 150 -14.75 -10.64 -5.63
C THR A 150 -13.65 -11.42 -6.32
N ARG A 151 -12.65 -10.73 -6.90
CA ARG A 151 -11.50 -11.29 -7.62
C ARG A 151 -10.23 -10.54 -7.25
N PRO A 152 -9.73 -10.69 -6.01
CA PRO A 152 -8.55 -9.96 -5.57
C PRO A 152 -7.29 -10.43 -6.33
N LEU A 153 -6.40 -9.48 -6.59
CA LEU A 153 -5.02 -9.76 -6.96
C LEU A 153 -4.31 -10.32 -5.73
N ARG A 154 -3.56 -11.42 -5.88
CA ARG A 154 -2.92 -12.11 -4.77
C ARG A 154 -1.42 -12.20 -4.93
N LEU A 155 -0.69 -11.92 -3.86
CA LEU A 155 0.73 -12.19 -3.76
C LEU A 155 0.94 -13.34 -2.76
N TYR A 156 1.32 -14.49 -3.27
CA TYR A 156 1.77 -15.62 -2.45
C TYR A 156 3.24 -15.46 -2.14
N HIS A 157 3.61 -15.61 -0.89
CA HIS A 157 5.01 -15.52 -0.49
C HIS A 157 5.38 -16.57 0.55
N GLY A 158 6.61 -17.06 0.50
CA GLY A 158 7.13 -18.11 1.37
C GLY A 158 8.41 -18.69 0.79
N ASP A 159 9.09 -19.54 1.52
CA ASP A 159 10.22 -20.35 1.03
C ASP A 159 9.66 -21.67 0.48
N PHE A 160 9.25 -21.67 -0.80
CA PHE A 160 8.53 -22.80 -1.39
C PHE A 160 9.46 -23.94 -1.82
N ASP A 161 10.74 -23.64 -2.08
CA ASP A 161 11.73 -24.64 -2.46
C ASP A 161 12.71 -25.00 -1.34
N ARG A 162 12.54 -24.39 -0.14
CA ARG A 162 13.32 -24.61 1.08
C ARG A 162 14.80 -24.24 0.92
N ASN A 163 15.07 -23.21 0.15
CA ASN A 163 16.41 -22.67 -0.05
C ASN A 163 16.81 -21.56 0.94
N GLY A 164 15.92 -21.20 1.87
CA GLY A 164 16.12 -20.14 2.87
C GLY A 164 15.83 -18.73 2.37
N ARG A 165 15.27 -18.58 1.15
CA ARG A 165 14.87 -17.31 0.55
C ARG A 165 13.35 -17.25 0.39
N LEU A 166 12.81 -16.04 0.36
CA LEU A 166 11.40 -15.85 0.05
C LEU A 166 11.17 -15.90 -1.47
N ASP A 167 10.29 -16.79 -1.87
CA ASP A 167 9.71 -16.83 -3.20
C ASP A 167 8.45 -16.01 -3.25
N LEU A 168 8.16 -15.41 -4.41
CA LEU A 168 7.01 -14.57 -4.66
C LEU A 168 6.25 -15.08 -5.88
N VAL A 169 4.93 -15.26 -5.74
CA VAL A 169 4.07 -15.66 -6.85
C VAL A 169 2.86 -14.75 -6.89
N LEU A 170 2.86 -13.83 -7.85
CA LEU A 170 1.72 -12.97 -8.13
C LEU A 170 0.70 -13.75 -8.96
N ALA A 171 -0.58 -13.69 -8.55
CA ALA A 171 -1.66 -14.44 -9.18
C ALA A 171 -2.96 -13.63 -9.24
N GLN A 172 -3.71 -13.83 -10.30
CA GLN A 172 -5.07 -13.31 -10.47
C GLN A 172 -5.98 -14.37 -11.06
N VAL A 173 -7.29 -14.12 -10.99
CA VAL A 173 -8.26 -15.00 -11.63
C VAL A 173 -8.21 -14.77 -13.14
N ASP A 174 -7.87 -15.82 -13.88
CA ASP A 174 -7.97 -15.84 -15.34
C ASP A 174 -9.45 -15.84 -15.74
N GLU A 175 -9.85 -14.89 -16.60
CA GLU A 175 -11.26 -14.71 -16.99
C GLU A 175 -11.81 -15.86 -17.82
N GLN A 176 -10.97 -16.50 -18.64
CA GLN A 176 -11.38 -17.59 -19.53
C GLN A 176 -11.47 -18.93 -18.77
N LEU A 177 -10.53 -19.17 -17.87
CA LEU A 177 -10.46 -20.41 -17.11
C LEU A 177 -11.27 -20.37 -15.81
N GLY A 178 -11.62 -19.18 -15.30
CA GLY A 178 -12.28 -18.97 -14.01
C GLY A 178 -11.45 -19.47 -12.84
N ARG A 179 -10.13 -19.60 -13.00
CA ARG A 179 -9.19 -20.15 -12.01
C ARG A 179 -8.12 -19.14 -11.65
N LEU A 180 -7.62 -19.25 -10.43
CA LEU A 180 -6.51 -18.43 -9.96
C LEU A 180 -5.21 -18.93 -10.56
N MET A 181 -4.58 -18.10 -11.41
CA MET A 181 -3.41 -18.42 -12.21
C MET A 181 -2.24 -17.49 -11.88
N PRO A 182 -0.99 -17.99 -11.95
CA PRO A 182 0.17 -17.11 -11.83
C PRO A 182 0.24 -16.13 -13.00
N LEU A 183 0.65 -14.89 -12.72
CA LEU A 183 0.85 -13.85 -13.74
C LEU A 183 2.21 -13.97 -14.46
N VAL A 184 3.12 -14.76 -13.92
CA VAL A 184 4.45 -15.01 -14.51
C VAL A 184 4.48 -16.34 -15.23
N ASP A 185 5.27 -16.42 -16.29
CA ASP A 185 5.39 -17.64 -17.09
C ASP A 185 6.18 -18.75 -16.36
N PHE A 186 6.12 -19.97 -16.94
CA PHE A 186 6.83 -21.12 -16.42
C PHE A 186 8.33 -20.90 -16.29
N ARG A 187 8.96 -20.20 -17.25
CA ARG A 187 10.40 -19.99 -17.29
C ARG A 187 10.85 -19.14 -16.11
N GLN A 188 10.13 -18.06 -15.83
CA GLN A 188 10.42 -17.16 -14.73
C GLN A 188 10.23 -17.87 -13.39
N LEU A 189 9.09 -18.55 -13.18
CA LEU A 189 8.86 -19.30 -11.95
C LEU A 189 9.87 -20.45 -11.75
N ALA A 190 10.23 -21.15 -12.81
CA ALA A 190 11.21 -22.24 -12.73
C ALA A 190 12.66 -21.78 -12.57
N GLN A 191 12.94 -20.48 -12.74
CA GLN A 191 14.21 -19.87 -12.33
C GLN A 191 14.23 -19.60 -10.83
N ALA A 192 13.16 -19.08 -10.28
CA ALA A 192 13.01 -18.83 -8.84
C ALA A 192 12.85 -20.14 -8.05
N MET A 193 12.08 -21.08 -8.59
CA MET A 193 11.74 -22.37 -7.95
C MET A 193 12.13 -23.55 -8.87
N PRO A 194 13.40 -24.01 -8.86
CA PRO A 194 13.89 -25.01 -9.79
C PRO A 194 13.18 -26.38 -9.74
N PHE A 195 12.56 -26.72 -8.61
CA PHE A 195 11.80 -27.97 -8.48
C PHE A 195 10.59 -28.05 -9.45
N LEU A 196 10.10 -26.91 -9.93
CA LEU A 196 9.01 -26.88 -10.91
C LEU A 196 9.40 -27.55 -12.23
N ARG A 197 10.69 -27.54 -12.62
CA ARG A 197 11.19 -28.25 -13.82
C ARG A 197 11.12 -29.76 -13.68
N LEU A 198 11.19 -30.28 -12.46
CA LEU A 198 11.04 -31.70 -12.20
C LEU A 198 9.57 -32.13 -12.28
N ARG A 199 8.66 -31.23 -11.90
CA ARG A 199 7.23 -31.46 -11.88
C ARG A 199 6.57 -31.23 -13.23
N TYR A 200 6.94 -30.15 -13.91
CA TYR A 200 6.39 -29.76 -15.21
C TYR A 200 7.46 -29.89 -16.27
N ARG A 201 7.31 -30.92 -17.13
CA ARG A 201 8.30 -31.19 -18.19
C ARG A 201 8.22 -30.21 -19.36
N THR A 202 7.06 -29.57 -19.56
CA THR A 202 6.81 -28.61 -20.63
C THR A 202 6.03 -27.40 -20.09
N ALA A 203 6.16 -26.25 -20.76
CA ALA A 203 5.38 -25.06 -20.45
C ALA A 203 3.86 -25.31 -20.64
N GLU A 204 3.48 -26.19 -21.57
CA GLU A 204 2.09 -26.57 -21.81
C GLU A 204 1.47 -27.30 -20.61
N ASN A 205 2.20 -28.22 -19.99
CA ASN A 205 1.75 -28.91 -18.77
C ASN A 205 1.62 -27.98 -17.58
N PHE A 206 2.38 -26.89 -17.57
CA PHE A 206 2.30 -25.84 -16.55
C PHE A 206 1.13 -24.87 -16.79
N ALA A 207 0.87 -24.50 -18.05
CA ALA A 207 -0.08 -23.44 -18.42
C ALA A 207 -1.52 -23.68 -17.94
N GLY A 208 -1.91 -24.97 -17.73
CA GLY A 208 -3.22 -25.32 -17.17
C GLY A 208 -3.26 -25.44 -15.65
N SER A 209 -2.14 -25.24 -14.95
CA SER A 209 -2.07 -25.49 -13.51
C SER A 209 -2.43 -24.23 -12.70
N SER A 210 -3.36 -24.38 -11.77
CA SER A 210 -3.71 -23.33 -10.82
C SER A 210 -2.59 -23.10 -9.78
N ILE A 211 -2.64 -21.98 -9.08
CA ILE A 211 -1.74 -21.70 -7.96
C ILE A 211 -1.75 -22.81 -6.91
N ALA A 212 -2.93 -23.34 -6.58
CA ALA A 212 -3.05 -24.42 -5.61
C ALA A 212 -2.32 -25.71 -6.06
N GLU A 213 -2.35 -26.01 -7.37
CA GLU A 213 -1.61 -27.14 -7.94
C GLU A 213 -0.11 -26.86 -7.98
N ILE A 214 0.32 -25.63 -8.24
CA ILE A 214 1.75 -25.22 -8.30
C ILE A 214 2.36 -25.25 -6.88
N LEU A 215 1.71 -24.63 -5.90
CA LEU A 215 2.22 -24.46 -4.54
C LEU A 215 1.78 -25.56 -3.57
N GLY A 216 0.73 -26.34 -3.87
CA GLY A 216 0.13 -27.32 -2.97
C GLY A 216 1.03 -28.45 -2.49
N SER A 217 2.25 -28.58 -3.02
CA SER A 217 3.24 -29.59 -2.62
C SER A 217 4.33 -29.06 -1.67
N THR A 218 4.26 -27.79 -1.26
CA THR A 218 5.34 -27.13 -0.48
C THR A 218 5.30 -27.46 1.01
N GLY A 219 4.24 -28.12 1.50
CA GLY A 219 4.11 -28.65 2.87
C GLY A 219 3.67 -27.67 3.94
N ALA A 220 3.73 -26.35 3.71
CA ALA A 220 3.13 -25.33 4.55
C ALA A 220 2.20 -24.45 3.70
N PRO A 221 1.06 -23.99 4.25
CA PRO A 221 0.22 -23.04 3.53
C PRO A 221 1.02 -21.75 3.28
N PRO A 222 1.01 -21.22 2.04
CA PRO A 222 1.68 -19.97 1.73
C PRO A 222 1.01 -18.81 2.47
N ALA A 223 1.81 -17.82 2.88
CA ALA A 223 1.27 -16.53 3.27
C ALA A 223 0.75 -15.80 2.02
N VAL A 224 -0.34 -15.06 2.17
CA VAL A 224 -1.03 -14.39 1.06
C VAL A 224 -1.32 -12.94 1.45
N LEU A 225 -1.01 -12.02 0.55
CA LEU A 225 -1.49 -10.65 0.57
C LEU A 225 -2.51 -10.47 -0.56
N GLU A 226 -3.55 -9.68 -0.31
CA GLU A 226 -4.63 -9.46 -1.26
C GLU A 226 -4.83 -7.98 -1.53
N VAL A 227 -5.09 -7.65 -2.80
CA VAL A 227 -5.48 -6.32 -3.26
C VAL A 227 -6.83 -6.42 -3.94
N THR A 228 -7.76 -5.60 -3.48
CA THR A 228 -9.13 -5.52 -4.00
C THR A 228 -9.37 -4.31 -4.88
N HIS A 229 -8.47 -3.31 -4.82
CA HIS A 229 -8.58 -2.05 -5.54
C HIS A 229 -7.25 -1.67 -6.19
N LEU A 230 -7.31 -1.24 -7.46
CA LEU A 230 -6.17 -0.71 -8.21
C LEU A 230 -6.43 0.71 -8.72
N GLU A 231 -7.65 1.22 -8.59
CA GLU A 231 -8.03 2.57 -8.97
C GLU A 231 -7.36 3.61 -8.08
N HIS A 232 -6.99 4.75 -8.68
CA HIS A 232 -6.79 5.98 -7.94
C HIS A 232 -8.14 6.42 -7.39
N THR A 233 -8.22 6.68 -6.10
CA THR A 233 -9.50 6.81 -5.40
C THR A 233 -9.53 8.08 -4.56
N LEU A 234 -10.64 8.79 -4.64
CA LEU A 234 -11.05 9.80 -3.67
C LEU A 234 -11.85 9.10 -2.58
N LEU A 235 -11.44 9.26 -1.36
CA LEU A 235 -12.13 8.82 -0.15
C LEU A 235 -12.81 10.05 0.45
N LEU A 236 -14.11 10.20 0.17
CA LEU A 236 -14.91 11.30 0.68
C LEU A 236 -15.22 11.10 2.17
N ASN A 237 -14.86 12.04 2.98
CA ASN A 237 -15.13 12.03 4.42
C ASN A 237 -16.62 12.27 4.69
N ARG A 238 -17.25 11.39 5.46
CA ARG A 238 -18.65 11.49 5.90
C ARG A 238 -18.77 11.65 7.42
N GLY A 239 -17.68 12.08 8.06
CA GLY A 239 -17.55 12.22 9.51
C GLY A 239 -17.29 10.90 10.22
N SER A 240 -18.14 9.90 10.08
CA SER A 240 -17.99 8.60 10.75
C SER A 240 -17.49 7.48 9.85
N SER A 241 -17.28 7.74 8.55
CA SER A 241 -16.82 6.78 7.55
C SER A 241 -16.31 7.51 6.33
N PHE A 242 -15.57 6.79 5.47
CA PHE A 242 -15.19 7.29 4.15
C PHE A 242 -15.97 6.56 3.05
N GLU A 243 -16.40 7.33 2.05
CA GLU A 243 -17.01 6.82 0.82
C GLU A 243 -15.96 6.79 -0.30
N ALA A 244 -15.68 5.61 -0.84
CA ALA A 244 -14.68 5.46 -1.91
C ALA A 244 -15.31 5.78 -3.28
N VAL A 245 -14.73 6.76 -3.99
CA VAL A 245 -15.13 7.20 -5.32
C VAL A 245 -13.91 7.12 -6.25
N PRO A 246 -13.93 6.30 -7.31
CA PRO A 246 -12.84 6.26 -8.26
C PRO A 246 -12.62 7.63 -8.93
N LEU A 247 -11.36 8.05 -9.08
CA LEU A 247 -11.04 9.24 -9.87
C LEU A 247 -11.45 9.04 -11.34
N PRO A 248 -11.61 10.12 -12.13
CA PRO A 248 -12.00 10.05 -13.54
C PRO A 248 -11.10 9.10 -14.36
N THR A 249 -11.64 8.52 -15.43
CA THR A 249 -10.94 7.55 -16.29
C THR A 249 -9.58 8.06 -16.78
N THR A 250 -9.46 9.36 -17.04
CA THR A 250 -8.19 9.98 -17.45
C THR A 250 -7.11 9.89 -16.39
N ALA A 251 -7.49 9.85 -15.11
CA ALA A 251 -6.58 9.64 -14.00
C ALA A 251 -6.15 8.16 -13.85
N GLN A 252 -6.89 7.21 -14.44
CA GLN A 252 -6.64 5.77 -14.30
C GLN A 252 -5.67 5.20 -15.35
N LEU A 253 -5.04 6.05 -16.18
CA LEU A 253 -4.29 5.61 -17.36
C LEU A 253 -2.91 5.01 -17.03
N ALA A 254 -2.33 5.34 -15.90
CA ALA A 254 -1.03 4.82 -15.46
C ALA A 254 -0.91 4.84 -13.93
N PRO A 255 0.03 4.07 -13.34
CA PRO A 255 0.37 4.21 -11.93
C PRO A 255 0.75 5.66 -11.58
N SER A 256 0.34 6.12 -10.41
CA SER A 256 0.74 7.42 -9.89
C SER A 256 1.43 7.24 -8.54
N PHE A 257 2.60 7.87 -8.38
CA PHE A 257 3.43 7.77 -7.17
C PHE A 257 3.43 9.05 -6.33
N PHE A 258 2.81 10.10 -6.84
CA PHE A 258 2.64 11.35 -6.12
C PHE A 258 1.27 11.94 -6.42
N VAL A 259 0.67 12.53 -5.41
CA VAL A 259 -0.55 13.32 -5.50
C VAL A 259 -0.36 14.60 -4.69
N GLY A 260 -0.86 15.70 -5.22
CA GLY A 260 -0.95 16.98 -4.55
C GLY A 260 -2.38 17.52 -4.64
N VAL A 261 -2.82 18.20 -3.60
CA VAL A 261 -4.13 18.88 -3.52
C VAL A 261 -3.87 20.34 -3.22
N ALA A 262 -4.43 21.24 -4.01
CA ALA A 262 -4.43 22.67 -3.82
C ALA A 262 -5.38 23.32 -4.84
N ASP A 263 -5.80 24.56 -4.61
CA ASP A 263 -6.48 25.39 -5.62
C ASP A 263 -5.45 25.88 -6.65
N PHE A 264 -5.26 25.11 -7.74
CA PHE A 264 -4.22 25.41 -8.75
C PHE A 264 -4.67 26.47 -9.77
N ASP A 265 -5.98 26.63 -9.98
CA ASP A 265 -6.51 27.59 -10.96
C ASP A 265 -7.09 28.87 -10.33
N GLY A 266 -7.19 28.95 -9.01
CA GLY A 266 -7.61 30.12 -8.24
C GLY A 266 -9.13 30.32 -8.23
N ASP A 267 -9.92 29.24 -8.42
CA ASP A 267 -11.37 29.30 -8.44
C ASP A 267 -12.03 29.15 -7.05
N GLY A 268 -11.22 28.85 -6.04
CA GLY A 268 -11.64 28.67 -4.64
C GLY A 268 -12.02 27.25 -4.28
N ASN A 269 -11.91 26.29 -5.19
CA ASN A 269 -12.04 24.86 -4.94
C ASN A 269 -10.68 24.19 -4.99
N GLU A 270 -10.53 23.08 -4.27
CA GLU A 270 -9.28 22.31 -4.32
C GLU A 270 -9.25 21.37 -5.53
N ASP A 271 -8.11 21.40 -6.22
CA ASP A 271 -7.80 20.57 -7.38
C ASP A 271 -6.88 19.42 -7.01
N VAL A 272 -6.86 18.39 -7.86
CA VAL A 272 -5.96 17.24 -7.70
C VAL A 272 -4.92 17.19 -8.81
N PHE A 273 -3.65 17.21 -8.44
CA PHE A 273 -2.52 17.00 -9.33
C PHE A 273 -1.91 15.61 -9.15
N LEU A 274 -1.76 14.85 -10.23
CA LEU A 274 -1.18 13.51 -10.24
C LEU A 274 0.08 13.45 -11.11
N THR A 275 1.13 12.76 -10.64
CA THR A 275 2.26 12.41 -11.49
C THR A 275 2.08 10.99 -12.04
N GLN A 276 1.88 10.86 -13.33
CA GLN A 276 1.66 9.59 -14.02
C GLN A 276 2.71 9.39 -15.09
N ASN A 277 3.93 9.02 -14.71
CA ASN A 277 5.01 8.76 -15.65
C ASN A 277 5.74 7.46 -15.28
N PHE A 278 5.11 6.34 -15.58
CA PHE A 278 5.66 5.03 -15.31
C PHE A 278 5.91 4.28 -16.62
N LEU A 279 7.19 4.17 -17.01
CA LEU A 279 7.59 3.51 -18.26
C LEU A 279 7.99 2.04 -18.09
N ALA A 280 8.13 1.54 -16.86
CA ALA A 280 8.55 0.17 -16.55
C ALA A 280 7.32 -0.76 -16.45
N THR A 281 6.70 -1.07 -17.58
CA THR A 281 5.52 -1.96 -17.63
C THR A 281 5.85 -3.40 -17.99
N VAL A 282 7.13 -3.79 -17.98
CA VAL A 282 7.58 -5.00 -18.69
C VAL A 282 7.27 -6.29 -17.95
N SER A 283 7.23 -6.30 -16.63
CA SER A 283 6.79 -7.47 -15.86
C SER A 283 6.49 -7.10 -14.42
N PRO A 284 5.41 -7.63 -13.81
CA PRO A 284 5.18 -7.50 -12.37
C PRO A 284 6.30 -8.10 -11.51
N ALA A 285 7.07 -9.05 -12.05
CA ALA A 285 8.20 -9.68 -11.37
C ALA A 285 9.49 -8.85 -11.39
N ASP A 286 9.60 -7.86 -12.26
CA ASP A 286 10.79 -7.00 -12.39
C ASP A 286 10.73 -5.77 -11.46
N GLN A 287 9.73 -5.68 -10.61
CA GLN A 287 9.48 -4.53 -9.72
C GLN A 287 10.06 -4.70 -8.31
N TYR A 288 10.74 -5.83 -8.02
CA TYR A 288 11.20 -6.17 -6.67
C TYR A 288 12.67 -6.64 -6.65
#